data_511808291acfb57a47d53f3b8f1ed95b
#
_entry.id   511808291acfb57a47d53f3b8f1ed95b
#
_cell.length_a   1.000
_cell.length_b   1.000
_cell.length_c   1.000
_cell.angle_alpha   90.00
_cell.angle_beta   90.00
_cell.angle_gamma   90.00
#
_symmetry.space_group_name_H-M   'P 1'
#
loop_
_entity.id
_entity.type
_entity.pdbx_description
1 polymer ?
#
loop_
_entity_poly.entity_id
_entity_poly.type
_entity_poly.pdbx_seq_one_letter_code
_entity_poly.pdbx_strand_id
1 'polypeptide(L)'
;MLTFIFAGLILVSIAVSVFTGTSEQLTEAVLTEPVNAVELCIYLCGGMCFWGGLMRIAERSGLTDVLAKGFSFILGGLFRDIDTNGRAFHAICMNITANLLGLGNAATPFGIEAMKALAQEEKAGDTATPSMVIFTVLNTASITLIPSTALSIRMKYGSAEPLEIIPAVWITSAAALAFSLTAAVIPFIRRKNERRPEHDKPCDTRMCRHSDIVGDI
;
A
#
# COMPACT_ATOMS: atom_id res chain seq x y z
N MET A 1 -7.70 13.49 -16.44
CA MET A 1 -7.53 14.54 -15.41
C MET A 1 -6.08 15.01 -15.29
N LEU A 2 -5.11 14.12 -15.10
CA LEU A 2 -3.70 14.50 -14.97
C LEU A 2 -3.15 15.34 -16.13
N THR A 3 -3.50 14.97 -17.36
CA THR A 3 -3.09 15.71 -18.58
C THR A 3 -3.55 17.17 -18.58
N PHE A 4 -4.76 17.45 -18.11
CA PHE A 4 -5.26 18.83 -18.03
C PHE A 4 -4.54 19.65 -16.96
N ILE A 5 -4.12 19.02 -15.86
CA ILE A 5 -3.33 19.68 -14.81
C ILE A 5 -1.96 20.06 -15.37
N PHE A 6 -1.27 19.15 -16.05
CA PHE A 6 0.02 19.44 -16.67
C PHE A 6 -0.09 20.51 -17.76
N ALA A 7 -1.10 20.43 -18.62
CA ALA A 7 -1.34 21.46 -19.63
C ALA A 7 -1.60 22.84 -18.99
N GLY A 8 -2.39 22.89 -17.93
CA GLY A 8 -2.64 24.11 -17.15
C GLY A 8 -1.35 24.69 -16.56
N LEU A 9 -0.50 23.86 -15.94
CA LEU A 9 0.78 24.30 -15.38
C LEU A 9 1.70 24.86 -16.45
N ILE A 10 1.77 24.25 -17.63
CA ILE A 10 2.59 24.73 -18.77
C ILE A 10 2.06 26.10 -19.23
N LEU A 11 0.74 26.25 -19.41
CA LEU A 11 0.16 27.52 -19.85
C LEU A 11 0.38 28.64 -18.83
N VAL A 12 0.22 28.33 -17.53
CA VAL A 12 0.51 29.29 -16.44
C VAL A 12 1.99 29.68 -16.45
N SER A 13 2.90 28.72 -16.60
CA SER A 13 4.34 28.98 -16.65
C SER A 13 4.71 29.91 -17.81
N ILE A 14 4.16 29.68 -19.00
CA ILE A 14 4.37 30.54 -20.17
C ILE A 14 3.83 31.96 -19.93
N ALA A 15 2.60 32.04 -19.38
CA ALA A 15 2.00 33.34 -19.10
C ALA A 15 2.84 34.15 -18.10
N VAL A 16 3.23 33.51 -16.99
CA VAL A 16 4.06 34.14 -15.94
C VAL A 16 5.41 34.60 -16.54
N SER A 17 6.06 33.77 -17.36
CA SER A 17 7.33 34.07 -17.98
C SER A 17 7.25 35.33 -18.87
N VAL A 18 6.16 35.48 -19.62
CA VAL A 18 5.93 36.69 -20.46
C VAL A 18 5.72 37.92 -19.58
N PHE A 19 4.94 37.83 -18.48
CA PHE A 19 4.69 38.98 -17.60
C PHE A 19 5.91 39.38 -16.76
N THR A 20 6.75 38.42 -16.38
CA THR A 20 7.95 38.69 -15.55
C THR A 20 9.21 38.99 -16.40
N GLY A 21 9.14 38.86 -17.72
CA GLY A 21 10.30 39.09 -18.63
C GLY A 21 11.35 37.97 -18.53
N THR A 22 11.00 36.78 -18.00
CA THR A 22 11.92 35.64 -17.84
C THR A 22 11.86 34.64 -19.00
N SER A 23 11.55 35.10 -20.19
CA SER A 23 11.40 34.25 -21.39
C SER A 23 12.69 33.51 -21.78
N GLU A 24 13.84 34.09 -21.52
CA GLU A 24 15.15 33.47 -21.77
C GLU A 24 15.34 32.23 -20.84
N GLN A 25 15.04 32.38 -19.56
CA GLN A 25 15.09 31.27 -18.58
C GLN A 25 14.11 30.15 -18.92
N LEU A 26 12.90 30.49 -19.40
CA LEU A 26 11.93 29.49 -19.85
C LEU A 26 12.47 28.71 -21.07
N THR A 27 13.09 29.41 -22.04
CA THR A 27 13.68 28.77 -23.22
C THR A 27 14.81 27.83 -22.82
N GLU A 28 15.70 28.26 -21.94
CA GLU A 28 16.79 27.47 -21.43
C GLU A 28 16.23 26.22 -20.72
N ALA A 29 15.23 26.37 -19.83
CA ALA A 29 14.59 25.26 -19.13
C ALA A 29 13.95 24.25 -20.10
N VAL A 30 13.25 24.72 -21.14
CA VAL A 30 12.62 23.82 -22.13
C VAL A 30 13.67 23.00 -22.91
N LEU A 31 14.86 23.52 -23.10
CA LEU A 31 15.94 22.81 -23.80
C LEU A 31 16.75 21.90 -22.89
N THR A 32 16.97 22.28 -21.62
CA THR A 32 17.85 21.56 -20.71
C THR A 32 17.09 20.51 -19.85
N GLU A 33 15.89 20.83 -19.41
CA GLU A 33 15.14 19.92 -18.50
C GLU A 33 14.78 18.56 -19.12
N PRO A 34 14.44 18.43 -20.41
CA PRO A 34 14.25 17.12 -21.03
C PRO A 34 15.49 16.24 -20.99
N VAL A 35 16.68 16.82 -21.13
CA VAL A 35 17.96 16.10 -21.06
C VAL A 35 18.20 15.62 -19.61
N ASN A 36 18.02 16.52 -18.66
CA ASN A 36 18.11 16.20 -17.23
C ASN A 36 17.12 15.10 -16.81
N ALA A 37 15.90 15.13 -17.37
CA ALA A 37 14.89 14.10 -17.12
C ALA A 37 15.32 12.73 -17.65
N VAL A 38 15.88 12.66 -18.86
CA VAL A 38 16.39 11.39 -19.43
C VAL A 38 17.56 10.87 -18.61
N GLU A 39 18.50 11.73 -18.23
CA GLU A 39 19.62 11.37 -17.37
C GLU A 39 19.16 10.82 -16.02
N LEU A 40 18.17 11.48 -15.40
CA LEU A 40 17.55 11.00 -14.16
C LEU A 40 16.89 9.63 -14.34
N CYS A 41 16.18 9.40 -15.45
CA CYS A 41 15.57 8.11 -15.76
C CYS A 41 16.62 7.00 -15.86
N ILE A 42 17.73 7.25 -16.55
CA ILE A 42 18.84 6.27 -16.68
C ILE A 42 19.43 5.97 -15.30
N TYR A 43 19.68 6.99 -14.49
CA TYR A 43 20.21 6.84 -13.14
C TYR A 43 19.28 6.02 -12.25
N LEU A 44 17.99 6.33 -12.25
CA LEU A 44 17.00 5.58 -11.48
C LEU A 44 16.85 4.14 -11.99
N CYS A 45 16.88 3.94 -13.32
CA CYS A 45 16.84 2.62 -13.93
C CYS A 45 18.02 1.76 -13.46
N GLY A 46 19.24 2.31 -13.44
CA GLY A 46 20.42 1.62 -12.91
C GLY A 46 20.25 1.21 -11.44
N GLY A 47 19.78 2.12 -10.60
CA GLY A 47 19.48 1.84 -9.20
C GLY A 47 18.42 0.74 -9.03
N MET A 48 17.33 0.80 -9.81
CA MET A 48 16.27 -0.21 -9.77
C MET A 48 16.75 -1.58 -10.26
N CYS A 49 17.59 -1.62 -11.30
CA CYS A 49 18.20 -2.87 -11.77
C CYS A 49 19.11 -3.50 -10.72
N PHE A 50 19.95 -2.70 -10.07
CA PHE A 50 20.83 -3.15 -8.99
C PHE A 50 20.03 -3.74 -7.82
N TRP A 51 19.09 -2.98 -7.29
CA TRP A 51 18.25 -3.42 -6.16
C TRP A 51 17.35 -4.60 -6.54
N GLY A 52 16.78 -4.59 -7.76
CA GLY A 52 16.00 -5.70 -8.28
C GLY A 52 16.82 -6.99 -8.42
N GLY A 53 18.07 -6.89 -8.88
CA GLY A 53 19.01 -8.01 -8.93
C GLY A 53 19.33 -8.55 -7.54
N LEU A 54 19.62 -7.66 -6.59
CA LEU A 54 19.90 -8.04 -5.19
C LEU A 54 18.70 -8.77 -4.56
N MET A 55 17.48 -8.25 -4.80
CA MET A 55 16.25 -8.89 -4.33
C MET A 55 16.05 -10.27 -4.95
N ARG A 56 16.37 -10.43 -6.24
CA ARG A 56 16.27 -11.73 -6.91
C ARG A 56 17.24 -12.77 -6.30
N ILE A 57 18.41 -12.33 -5.87
CA ILE A 57 19.34 -13.17 -5.12
C ILE A 57 18.77 -13.53 -3.75
N ALA A 58 18.20 -12.56 -3.04
CA ALA A 58 17.56 -12.77 -1.74
C ALA A 58 16.36 -13.75 -1.83
N GLU A 59 15.54 -13.65 -2.87
CA GLU A 59 14.46 -14.62 -3.14
C GLU A 59 15.02 -16.04 -3.35
N ARG A 60 16.01 -16.18 -4.21
CA ARG A 60 16.59 -17.49 -4.53
C ARG A 60 17.34 -18.11 -3.36
N SER A 61 17.87 -17.31 -2.46
CA SER A 61 18.54 -17.79 -1.23
C SER A 61 17.56 -18.18 -0.12
N GLY A 62 16.25 -17.96 -0.30
CA GLY A 62 15.23 -18.23 0.72
C GLY A 62 15.20 -17.17 1.84
N LEU A 63 15.96 -16.09 1.72
CA LEU A 63 15.98 -15.02 2.73
C LEU A 63 14.61 -14.36 2.86
N THR A 64 13.91 -14.17 1.76
CA THR A 64 12.55 -13.60 1.73
C THR A 64 11.55 -14.51 2.44
N ASP A 65 11.70 -15.84 2.32
CA ASP A 65 10.83 -16.80 3.03
C ASP A 65 11.07 -16.74 4.54
N VAL A 66 12.33 -16.58 4.97
CA VAL A 66 12.65 -16.40 6.39
C VAL A 66 12.07 -15.11 6.94
N LEU A 67 12.20 -14.01 6.20
CA LEU A 67 11.60 -12.72 6.57
C LEU A 67 10.08 -12.81 6.57
N ALA A 68 9.46 -13.41 5.55
CA ALA A 68 8.02 -13.62 5.47
C ALA A 68 7.50 -14.43 6.67
N LYS A 69 8.21 -15.50 7.08
CA LYS A 69 7.89 -16.25 8.31
C LYS A 69 8.02 -15.41 9.57
N GLY A 70 9.02 -14.55 9.66
CA GLY A 70 9.15 -13.60 10.77
C GLY A 70 7.99 -12.63 10.85
N PHE A 71 7.55 -12.09 9.71
CA PHE A 71 6.41 -11.19 9.65
C PHE A 71 5.06 -11.91 9.79
N SER A 72 4.97 -13.18 9.47
CA SER A 72 3.73 -13.96 9.57
C SER A 72 3.16 -13.95 11.00
N PHE A 73 4.02 -13.90 12.02
CA PHE A 73 3.58 -13.79 13.40
C PHE A 73 2.84 -12.47 13.68
N ILE A 74 3.32 -11.36 13.13
CA ILE A 74 2.70 -10.04 13.29
C ILE A 74 1.45 -9.93 12.42
N LEU A 75 1.55 -10.36 11.17
CA LEU A 75 0.47 -10.28 10.18
C LEU A 75 -0.66 -11.26 10.45
N GLY A 76 -0.38 -12.45 11.02
CA GLY A 76 -1.40 -13.42 11.41
C GLY A 76 -2.40 -12.86 12.42
N GLY A 77 -1.96 -11.94 13.30
CA GLY A 77 -2.85 -11.22 14.21
C GLY A 77 -3.79 -10.23 13.49
N LEU A 78 -3.38 -9.70 12.33
CA LEU A 78 -4.12 -8.71 11.56
C LEU A 78 -5.07 -9.38 10.54
N PHE A 79 -4.65 -10.51 9.97
CA PHE A 79 -5.40 -11.29 8.97
C PHE A 79 -5.99 -12.56 9.57
N ARG A 80 -6.84 -12.41 10.59
CA ARG A 80 -7.41 -13.55 11.35
C ARG A 80 -8.38 -14.43 10.56
N ASP A 81 -8.96 -13.89 9.50
CA ASP A 81 -9.99 -14.57 8.72
C ASP A 81 -9.38 -15.34 7.51
N ILE A 82 -8.05 -15.33 7.36
CA ILE A 82 -7.32 -15.97 6.26
C ILE A 82 -6.47 -17.12 6.80
N ASP A 83 -6.38 -18.21 6.03
CA ASP A 83 -5.47 -19.29 6.33
C ASP A 83 -4.00 -18.82 6.23
N THR A 84 -3.30 -18.86 7.36
CA THR A 84 -1.88 -18.46 7.45
C THR A 84 -0.94 -19.34 6.61
N ASN A 85 -1.39 -20.52 6.19
CA ASN A 85 -0.68 -21.40 5.26
C ASN A 85 -1.19 -21.23 3.81
N GLY A 86 -2.20 -20.37 3.59
CA GLY A 86 -2.81 -20.12 2.31
C GLY A 86 -1.92 -19.33 1.36
N ARG A 87 -2.25 -19.44 0.07
CA ARG A 87 -1.54 -18.73 -1.01
C ARG A 87 -1.66 -17.20 -0.86
N ALA A 88 -2.83 -16.71 -0.42
CA ALA A 88 -3.06 -15.29 -0.22
C ALA A 88 -2.13 -14.74 0.87
N PHE A 89 -2.05 -15.42 2.02
CA PHE A 89 -1.20 -14.99 3.12
C PHE A 89 0.29 -14.96 2.74
N HIS A 90 0.77 -15.98 2.02
CA HIS A 90 2.14 -16.01 1.53
C HIS A 90 2.44 -14.84 0.58
N ALA A 91 1.55 -14.55 -0.37
CA ALA A 91 1.71 -13.43 -1.30
C ALA A 91 1.68 -12.06 -0.58
N ILE A 92 0.85 -11.91 0.46
CA ILE A 92 0.83 -10.73 1.34
C ILE A 92 2.18 -10.55 2.03
N CYS A 93 2.70 -11.61 2.65
CA CYS A 93 4.00 -11.57 3.34
C CYS A 93 5.13 -11.18 2.38
N MET A 94 5.17 -11.74 1.18
CA MET A 94 6.15 -11.41 0.15
C MET A 94 6.04 -9.95 -0.31
N ASN A 95 4.84 -9.46 -0.53
CA ASN A 95 4.60 -8.07 -0.90
C ASN A 95 5.08 -7.10 0.19
N ILE A 96 4.72 -7.36 1.45
CA ILE A 96 5.12 -6.52 2.58
C ILE A 96 6.63 -6.55 2.79
N THR A 97 7.26 -7.73 2.66
CA THR A 97 8.71 -7.88 2.74
C THR A 97 9.42 -7.07 1.64
N ALA A 98 8.94 -7.14 0.40
CA ALA A 98 9.50 -6.37 -0.70
C ALA A 98 9.35 -4.84 -0.48
N ASN A 99 8.19 -4.39 0.00
CA ASN A 99 7.96 -2.99 0.34
C ASN A 99 8.87 -2.53 1.48
N LEU A 100 9.03 -3.34 2.52
CA LEU A 100 9.91 -3.05 3.65
C LEU A 100 11.36 -2.85 3.22
N LEU A 101 11.82 -3.66 2.27
CA LEU A 101 13.16 -3.54 1.69
C LEU A 101 13.29 -2.36 0.71
N GLY A 102 12.23 -1.57 0.51
CA GLY A 102 12.24 -0.40 -0.36
C GLY A 102 12.16 -0.72 -1.85
N LEU A 103 11.66 -1.89 -2.20
CA LEU A 103 11.60 -2.43 -3.55
C LEU A 103 10.18 -2.36 -4.14
N GLY A 104 9.56 -1.18 -4.06
CA GLY A 104 8.16 -0.96 -4.45
C GLY A 104 7.78 -1.55 -5.81
N ASN A 105 8.65 -1.48 -6.81
CA ASN A 105 8.40 -2.06 -8.13
C ASN A 105 8.39 -3.60 -8.11
N ALA A 106 9.25 -4.23 -7.30
CA ALA A 106 9.27 -5.68 -7.13
C ALA A 106 8.08 -6.17 -6.27
N ALA A 107 7.55 -5.32 -5.39
CA ALA A 107 6.37 -5.63 -4.59
C ALA A 107 5.08 -5.70 -5.41
N THR A 108 4.97 -4.95 -6.51
CA THR A 108 3.74 -4.84 -7.32
C THR A 108 3.19 -6.20 -7.79
N PRO A 109 3.97 -7.10 -8.41
CA PRO A 109 3.45 -8.41 -8.83
C PRO A 109 2.94 -9.25 -7.65
N PHE A 110 3.62 -9.24 -6.50
CA PHE A 110 3.15 -9.92 -5.29
C PHE A 110 1.86 -9.30 -4.75
N GLY A 111 1.73 -7.98 -4.83
CA GLY A 111 0.50 -7.28 -4.45
C GLY A 111 -0.70 -7.67 -5.31
N ILE A 112 -0.51 -7.78 -6.63
CA ILE A 112 -1.55 -8.23 -7.56
C ILE A 112 -1.92 -9.69 -7.29
N GLU A 113 -0.94 -10.54 -7.03
CA GLU A 113 -1.15 -11.95 -6.69
C GLU A 113 -1.91 -12.09 -5.36
N ALA A 114 -1.52 -11.34 -4.34
CA ALA A 114 -2.21 -11.31 -3.04
C ALA A 114 -3.69 -10.92 -3.19
N MET A 115 -3.98 -9.84 -3.93
CA MET A 115 -5.36 -9.40 -4.16
C MET A 115 -6.19 -10.44 -4.92
N LYS A 116 -5.62 -11.10 -5.93
CA LYS A 116 -6.31 -12.18 -6.66
C LYS A 116 -6.58 -13.40 -5.78
N ALA A 117 -5.60 -13.80 -4.97
CA ALA A 117 -5.73 -14.91 -4.05
C ALA A 117 -6.78 -14.61 -2.96
N LEU A 118 -6.76 -13.40 -2.37
CA LEU A 118 -7.78 -12.94 -1.42
C LEU A 118 -9.19 -12.99 -2.02
N ALA A 119 -9.36 -12.50 -3.25
CA ALA A 119 -10.64 -12.52 -3.93
C ALA A 119 -11.17 -13.95 -4.13
N GLN A 120 -10.28 -14.91 -4.39
CA GLN A 120 -10.65 -16.32 -4.56
C GLN A 120 -10.94 -17.02 -3.24
N GLU A 121 -10.08 -16.84 -2.22
CA GLU A 121 -10.22 -17.50 -0.91
C GLU A 121 -11.44 -17.00 -0.14
N GLU A 122 -11.69 -15.68 -0.14
CA GLU A 122 -12.83 -15.07 0.54
C GLU A 122 -14.11 -15.02 -0.34
N LYS A 123 -14.06 -15.59 -1.56
CA LYS A 123 -15.19 -15.56 -2.52
C LYS A 123 -15.76 -14.15 -2.68
N ALA A 124 -14.88 -13.17 -2.86
CA ALA A 124 -15.26 -11.78 -3.02
C ALA A 124 -16.14 -11.61 -4.24
N GLY A 125 -17.33 -11.01 -4.06
CA GLY A 125 -18.19 -10.56 -5.15
C GLY A 125 -17.73 -9.19 -5.66
N ASP A 126 -18.70 -8.31 -5.94
CA ASP A 126 -18.44 -6.94 -6.41
C ASP A 126 -17.93 -5.98 -5.30
N THR A 127 -17.81 -6.45 -4.07
CA THR A 127 -17.38 -5.63 -2.93
C THR A 127 -16.09 -6.16 -2.32
N ALA A 128 -15.18 -5.22 -1.96
CA ALA A 128 -13.93 -5.56 -1.31
C ALA A 128 -14.19 -6.17 0.08
N THR A 129 -13.46 -7.25 0.39
CA THR A 129 -13.49 -7.89 1.70
C THR A 129 -12.68 -7.10 2.74
N PRO A 130 -12.90 -7.32 4.05
CA PRO A 130 -12.10 -6.69 5.09
C PRO A 130 -10.60 -6.89 4.91
N SER A 131 -10.17 -8.09 4.55
CA SER A 131 -8.77 -8.42 4.34
C SER A 131 -8.16 -7.67 3.15
N MET A 132 -8.92 -7.53 2.06
CA MET A 132 -8.50 -6.74 0.89
C MET A 132 -8.30 -5.26 1.26
N VAL A 133 -9.19 -4.70 2.08
CA VAL A 133 -9.08 -3.30 2.53
C VAL A 133 -7.86 -3.13 3.45
N ILE A 134 -7.66 -4.02 4.42
CA ILE A 134 -6.50 -3.98 5.32
C ILE A 134 -5.20 -4.09 4.51
N PHE A 135 -5.14 -5.00 3.54
CA PHE A 135 -3.98 -5.17 2.69
C PHE A 135 -3.69 -3.91 1.85
N THR A 136 -4.73 -3.31 1.26
CA THR A 136 -4.60 -2.04 0.51
C THR A 136 -4.08 -0.92 1.39
N VAL A 137 -4.58 -0.79 2.63
CA VAL A 137 -4.15 0.21 3.59
C VAL A 137 -2.68 0.00 3.99
N LEU A 138 -2.27 -1.24 4.24
CA LEU A 138 -0.86 -1.58 4.54
C LEU A 138 0.08 -1.18 3.39
N ASN A 139 -0.31 -1.46 2.14
CA ASN A 139 0.47 -1.07 0.97
C ASN A 139 0.55 0.45 0.80
N THR A 140 -0.56 1.16 1.05
CA THR A 140 -0.62 2.62 0.92
C THR A 140 0.19 3.33 2.00
N ALA A 141 0.28 2.75 3.20
CA ALA A 141 1.08 3.29 4.31
C ALA A 141 2.60 3.26 4.03
N SER A 142 3.04 2.59 2.94
CA SER A 142 4.44 2.57 2.45
C SER A 142 5.47 2.34 3.55
N ILE A 143 5.44 1.19 4.18
CA ILE A 143 6.46 0.83 5.17
C ILE A 143 7.77 0.53 4.44
N THR A 144 8.72 1.46 4.48
CA THR A 144 10.04 1.26 3.88
C THR A 144 11.12 1.35 4.93
N LEU A 145 12.00 0.34 4.96
CA LEU A 145 13.17 0.33 5.84
C LEU A 145 14.31 1.15 5.19
N ILE A 146 14.49 0.96 3.89
CA ILE A 146 15.52 1.63 3.09
C ILE A 146 14.83 2.37 1.94
N PRO A 147 14.70 3.71 2.00
CA PRO A 147 14.11 4.50 0.92
C PRO A 147 15.08 4.63 -0.25
N SER A 148 15.33 3.53 -0.96
CA SER A 148 16.37 3.41 -2.00
C SER A 148 16.27 4.49 -3.08
N THR A 149 15.05 4.81 -3.56
CA THR A 149 14.83 5.85 -4.56
C THR A 149 15.21 7.24 -4.03
N ALA A 150 14.79 7.59 -2.81
CA ALA A 150 15.10 8.88 -2.20
C ALA A 150 16.61 9.01 -1.93
N LEU A 151 17.26 7.94 -1.46
CA LEU A 151 18.71 7.91 -1.28
C LEU A 151 19.44 8.11 -2.60
N SER A 152 19.04 7.43 -3.67
CA SER A 152 19.65 7.56 -5.00
C SER A 152 19.54 8.99 -5.52
N ILE A 153 18.39 9.63 -5.36
CA ILE A 153 18.20 11.03 -5.78
C ILE A 153 19.08 11.96 -4.94
N ARG A 154 19.12 11.81 -3.61
CA ARG A 154 19.97 12.62 -2.75
C ARG A 154 21.45 12.50 -3.10
N MET A 155 21.91 11.28 -3.41
CA MET A 155 23.29 11.04 -3.87
C MET A 155 23.55 11.73 -5.21
N LYS A 156 22.63 11.64 -6.17
CA LYS A 156 22.77 12.31 -7.48
C LYS A 156 22.93 13.83 -7.34
N TYR A 157 22.20 14.44 -6.42
CA TYR A 157 22.26 15.89 -6.18
C TYR A 157 23.31 16.32 -5.14
N GLY A 158 24.29 15.46 -4.85
CA GLY A 158 25.48 15.81 -4.05
C GLY A 158 25.21 16.04 -2.58
N SER A 159 24.19 15.39 -1.97
CA SER A 159 23.97 15.45 -0.55
C SER A 159 25.20 14.90 0.20
N ALA A 160 25.72 15.64 1.17
CA ALA A 160 26.87 15.22 1.97
C ALA A 160 26.58 13.96 2.79
N GLU A 161 25.37 13.86 3.35
CA GLU A 161 24.92 12.72 4.15
C GLU A 161 23.55 12.21 3.65
N PRO A 162 23.53 11.34 2.62
CA PRO A 162 22.28 10.83 2.07
C PRO A 162 21.43 10.02 3.05
N LEU A 163 22.08 9.35 4.03
CA LEU A 163 21.46 8.44 5.00
C LEU A 163 20.76 9.13 6.16
N GLU A 164 20.99 10.42 6.37
CA GLU A 164 20.39 11.21 7.47
C GLU A 164 18.85 11.19 7.46
N ILE A 165 18.23 10.97 6.30
CA ILE A 165 16.76 10.89 6.15
C ILE A 165 16.15 9.61 6.75
N ILE A 166 16.94 8.55 6.97
CA ILE A 166 16.41 7.24 7.37
C ILE A 166 15.60 7.29 8.68
N PRO A 167 16.07 7.90 9.78
CA PRO A 167 15.29 7.98 11.01
C PRO A 167 13.96 8.72 10.83
N ALA A 168 13.95 9.79 10.05
CA ALA A 168 12.74 10.55 9.75
C ALA A 168 11.73 9.71 8.95
N VAL A 169 12.21 8.92 7.98
CA VAL A 169 11.36 7.99 7.21
C VAL A 169 10.77 6.91 8.11
N TRP A 170 11.51 6.37 9.05
CA TRP A 170 10.99 5.36 9.98
C TRP A 170 9.90 5.90 10.88
N ILE A 171 10.10 7.08 11.47
CA ILE A 171 9.10 7.73 12.33
C ILE A 171 7.83 8.04 11.55
N THR A 172 7.96 8.61 10.36
CA THR A 172 6.80 8.97 9.51
C THR A 172 6.06 7.74 9.01
N SER A 173 6.77 6.68 8.60
CA SER A 173 6.18 5.42 8.16
C SER A 173 5.45 4.72 9.30
N ALA A 174 6.02 4.69 10.51
CA ALA A 174 5.37 4.11 11.69
C ALA A 174 4.10 4.89 12.08
N ALA A 175 4.16 6.23 12.07
CA ALA A 175 3.02 7.08 12.35
C ALA A 175 1.90 6.91 11.29
N ALA A 176 2.27 6.90 10.00
CA ALA A 176 1.34 6.68 8.91
C ALA A 176 0.66 5.31 8.99
N LEU A 177 1.42 4.26 9.33
CA LEU A 177 0.89 2.92 9.53
C LEU A 177 -0.11 2.87 10.68
N ALA A 178 0.26 3.40 11.85
CA ALA A 178 -0.60 3.42 13.03
C ALA A 178 -1.93 4.15 12.73
N PHE A 179 -1.85 5.33 12.10
CA PHE A 179 -3.03 6.11 11.72
C PHE A 179 -3.90 5.39 10.70
N SER A 180 -3.29 4.85 9.64
CA SER A 180 -4.02 4.17 8.57
C SER A 180 -4.71 2.90 9.04
N LEU A 181 -4.04 2.10 9.89
CA LEU A 181 -4.64 0.90 10.49
C LEU A 181 -5.80 1.26 11.42
N THR A 182 -5.65 2.26 12.28
CA THR A 182 -6.73 2.69 13.16
C THR A 182 -7.93 3.18 12.35
N ALA A 183 -7.70 4.00 11.32
CA ALA A 183 -8.74 4.49 10.44
C ALA A 183 -9.46 3.39 9.64
N ALA A 184 -8.74 2.34 9.24
CA ALA A 184 -9.33 1.21 8.51
C ALA A 184 -10.08 0.23 9.42
N VAL A 185 -9.56 -0.05 10.61
CA VAL A 185 -10.11 -1.06 11.52
C VAL A 185 -11.37 -0.55 12.24
N ILE A 186 -11.44 0.73 12.60
CA ILE A 186 -12.58 1.31 13.32
C ILE A 186 -13.92 1.11 12.57
N PRO A 187 -14.06 1.43 11.27
CA PRO A 187 -15.31 1.22 10.54
C PRO A 187 -15.71 -0.26 10.43
N PHE A 188 -14.72 -1.17 10.36
CA PHE A 188 -14.99 -2.61 10.28
C PHE A 188 -15.49 -3.19 11.59
N ILE A 189 -14.91 -2.78 12.73
CA ILE A 189 -15.38 -3.18 14.05
C ILE A 189 -16.83 -2.70 14.24
N ARG A 190 -17.12 -1.45 13.83
CA ARG A 190 -18.45 -0.86 13.93
C ARG A 190 -19.47 -1.62 13.08
N ARG A 191 -19.15 -1.95 11.81
CA ARG A 191 -20.03 -2.73 10.92
C ARG A 191 -20.23 -4.16 11.39
N LYS A 192 -19.22 -4.81 11.97
CA LYS A 192 -19.35 -6.17 12.54
C LYS A 192 -20.28 -6.17 13.74
N ASN A 193 -20.29 -5.10 14.53
CA ASN A 193 -21.16 -4.95 15.68
C ASN A 193 -22.63 -4.67 15.27
N GLU A 194 -22.84 -3.94 14.14
CA GLU A 194 -24.16 -3.66 13.56
C GLU A 194 -24.77 -4.86 12.82
N ARG A 195 -23.95 -5.80 12.33
CA ARG A 195 -24.39 -7.03 11.64
C ARG A 195 -24.51 -8.25 12.55
N ARG A 196 -24.41 -8.12 13.89
CA ARG A 196 -24.84 -9.20 14.76
C ARG A 196 -26.34 -9.42 14.55
N PRO A 197 -26.75 -10.56 13.98
CA PRO A 197 -28.17 -10.78 13.72
C PRO A 197 -28.89 -10.76 15.06
N GLU A 198 -30.04 -10.13 15.07
CA GLU A 198 -31.03 -10.04 16.16
C GLU A 198 -31.60 -11.42 16.56
N HIS A 199 -30.87 -12.49 16.24
CA HIS A 199 -31.29 -13.88 16.49
C HIS A 199 -30.99 -14.37 17.92
N ASP A 200 -30.39 -13.51 18.75
CA ASP A 200 -30.08 -13.84 20.14
C ASP A 200 -30.88 -13.00 21.16
N LYS A 201 -32.04 -12.47 20.72
CA LYS A 201 -33.03 -12.03 21.68
C LYS A 201 -33.71 -13.28 22.24
N PRO A 202 -33.67 -13.54 23.59
CA PRO A 202 -34.42 -14.63 24.16
C PRO A 202 -35.88 -14.43 23.78
N CYS A 203 -36.47 -15.46 23.19
CA CYS A 203 -37.88 -15.48 22.80
C CYS A 203 -38.71 -14.97 23.96
N ASP A 204 -39.40 -13.84 23.78
CA ASP A 204 -40.29 -13.29 24.80
C ASP A 204 -41.38 -14.34 25.04
N THR A 205 -41.28 -14.98 26.21
CA THR A 205 -42.13 -16.07 26.69
C THR A 205 -43.63 -15.72 26.72
N ARG A 206 -44.00 -14.49 26.38
CA ARG A 206 -45.39 -14.04 26.29
C ARG A 206 -46.04 -14.31 24.94
N MET A 207 -45.26 -14.48 23.85
CA MET A 207 -45.80 -14.71 22.51
C MET A 207 -45.98 -16.20 22.16
N CYS A 208 -45.28 -17.10 22.84
CA CYS A 208 -45.41 -18.55 22.62
C CYS A 208 -46.62 -19.18 23.35
N ARG A 209 -47.32 -18.43 24.21
CA ARG A 209 -48.48 -18.98 24.98
C ARG A 209 -49.80 -18.84 24.20
N HIS A 210 -49.84 -18.22 23.02
CA HIS A 210 -51.13 -17.99 22.33
C HIS A 210 -51.37 -18.92 21.13
N SER A 211 -50.41 -19.80 20.78
CA SER A 211 -50.56 -20.77 19.68
C SER A 211 -51.13 -22.13 20.12
N ASP A 212 -51.20 -22.40 21.46
CA ASP A 212 -51.68 -23.72 21.97
C ASP A 212 -53.16 -23.76 22.25
N ILE A 213 -53.96 -22.74 21.94
CA ILE A 213 -55.42 -22.69 22.21
C ILE A 213 -56.30 -22.86 20.95
N VAL A 214 -55.74 -23.01 19.77
CA VAL A 214 -56.55 -23.12 18.51
C VAL A 214 -56.36 -24.47 17.80
N GLY A 215 -56.05 -25.51 18.55
CA GLY A 215 -55.83 -26.85 17.98
C GLY A 215 -56.82 -27.94 18.42
N ASP A 216 -58.00 -27.60 19.01
CA ASP A 216 -59.05 -28.56 19.33
C ASP A 216 -60.44 -27.99 19.04
N ILE A 217 -60.86 -27.98 17.76
CA ILE A 217 -62.27 -28.12 17.29
C ILE A 217 -62.23 -28.72 15.87
#